data_58d76a2bd0b738b23770da2c490f71d1
#
_entry.id   58d76a2bd0b738b23770da2c490f71d1
#
_cell.length_a   1.000
_cell.length_b   1.000
_cell.length_c   1.000
_cell.angle_alpha   90.00
_cell.angle_beta   90.00
_cell.angle_gamma   90.00
#
_symmetry.space_group_name_H-M   'P 1'
#
loop_
_entity.id
_entity.type
_entity.pdbx_description
1 polymer ?
#
loop_
_entity_poly.entity_id
_entity_poly.type
_entity_poly.pdbx_seq_one_letter_code
_entity_poly.pdbx_strand_id
1 'polypeptide(L)'
;MRVGECWCWRAFLAAGSASVVVLATITATAGQSGYTHGLNVAPAFEGWERNPDGSFDMVFGFFNRNCREVLHIPIGPDNSLEPGGPDRGQPTSFFPGRGKFIFKVRVPPDFGKSELVWTLTAHGKTEKAYATLRQEYILDKRIIMMNEASYGQRFGEGDNQYPVLTVDGDTRRVKVGEPLRLSASASDDGLPHPRKDRNSTSGPALVAGWFLYRGSLEDVAFDREHVNPDFRTRDTRCPDASPAAAAPALPPSGTFTVTPTFNEPGTYVMRALVRDRALKTTRDVTVTVTK
;
A
#
# COMPACT_ATOMS: atom_id res chain seq x y z
N MET A 1 64.83 51.17 -71.55
CA MET A 1 65.99 50.20 -71.49
C MET A 1 65.77 49.25 -70.33
N ARG A 2 65.67 47.88 -70.64
CA ARG A 2 65.64 46.70 -69.75
C ARG A 2 64.51 46.59 -68.77
N VAL A 3 63.47 45.81 -69.02
CA VAL A 3 63.30 44.37 -68.95
C VAL A 3 63.66 43.78 -67.58
N GLY A 4 62.64 43.26 -66.86
CA GLY A 4 62.82 42.50 -65.64
C GLY A 4 61.53 41.73 -65.27
N GLU A 5 61.62 40.49 -65.32
CA GLU A 5 60.61 39.44 -65.45
C GLU A 5 59.63 39.31 -64.27
N CYS A 6 58.46 38.87 -64.66
CA CYS A 6 57.33 38.51 -63.83
C CYS A 6 57.54 37.04 -63.31
N TRP A 7 57.47 36.81 -62.06
CA TRP A 7 57.32 35.47 -61.45
C TRP A 7 56.03 35.40 -60.68
N CYS A 8 55.10 34.68 -61.28
CA CYS A 8 53.82 34.31 -60.63
C CYS A 8 54.05 33.15 -59.65
N TRP A 9 53.82 33.34 -58.42
CA TRP A 9 53.63 32.28 -57.45
C TRP A 9 52.13 32.09 -57.21
N ARG A 10 51.63 30.94 -57.64
CA ARG A 10 50.31 30.43 -57.31
C ARG A 10 50.38 29.88 -55.93
N ALA A 11 49.73 30.53 -54.98
CA ALA A 11 49.44 29.96 -53.69
C ALA A 11 48.20 29.09 -53.78
N PHE A 12 48.36 27.76 -53.58
CA PHE A 12 47.26 26.84 -53.39
C PHE A 12 46.74 27.02 -51.97
N LEU A 13 45.55 27.58 -51.80
CA LEU A 13 44.79 27.52 -50.56
C LEU A 13 44.15 26.17 -50.43
N ALA A 14 44.71 25.29 -49.61
CA ALA A 14 44.08 24.05 -49.15
C ALA A 14 43.02 24.42 -48.09
N ALA A 15 41.74 24.38 -48.46
CA ALA A 15 40.63 24.49 -47.58
C ALA A 15 40.51 23.16 -46.78
N GLY A 16 41.04 23.14 -45.58
CA GLY A 16 40.79 22.05 -44.63
C GLY A 16 39.39 22.16 -44.02
N SER A 17 38.48 21.29 -44.45
CA SER A 17 37.17 21.11 -43.83
C SER A 17 37.37 20.39 -42.50
N ALA A 18 37.30 21.12 -41.38
CA ALA A 18 37.24 20.55 -40.06
C ALA A 18 35.81 20.04 -39.83
N SER A 19 35.60 18.74 -40.01
CA SER A 19 34.36 18.08 -39.61
C SER A 19 34.30 18.01 -38.09
N VAL A 20 33.47 18.88 -37.48
CA VAL A 20 33.14 18.80 -36.03
C VAL A 20 32.15 17.65 -35.86
N VAL A 21 32.63 16.50 -35.42
CA VAL A 21 31.76 15.41 -34.94
C VAL A 21 31.22 15.78 -33.57
N VAL A 22 29.99 16.26 -33.53
CA VAL A 22 29.24 16.43 -32.28
C VAL A 22 28.80 15.06 -31.79
N LEU A 23 29.57 14.45 -30.88
CA LEU A 23 29.10 13.29 -30.13
C LEU A 23 27.97 13.78 -29.20
N ALA A 24 26.71 13.60 -29.61
CA ALA A 24 25.59 13.70 -28.74
C ALA A 24 25.63 12.50 -27.76
N THR A 25 26.13 12.72 -26.56
CA THR A 25 25.97 11.76 -25.46
C THR A 25 24.49 11.76 -25.05
N ILE A 26 23.74 10.79 -25.56
CA ILE A 26 22.41 10.47 -25.05
C ILE A 26 22.64 9.92 -23.64
N THR A 27 22.55 10.75 -22.63
CA THR A 27 22.39 10.28 -21.26
C THR A 27 20.99 9.67 -21.19
N ALA A 28 20.90 8.36 -21.42
CA ALA A 28 19.73 7.61 -21.02
C ALA A 28 19.61 7.77 -19.51
N THR A 29 18.75 8.66 -19.07
CA THR A 29 18.23 8.60 -17.72
C THR A 29 17.50 7.27 -17.64
N ALA A 30 18.17 6.25 -17.07
CA ALA A 30 17.51 5.04 -16.64
C ALA A 30 16.54 5.44 -15.55
N GLY A 31 15.35 5.89 -15.92
CA GLY A 31 14.21 5.96 -15.02
C GLY A 31 14.09 4.55 -14.46
N GLN A 32 14.08 4.43 -13.12
CA GLN A 32 13.78 3.16 -12.50
C GLN A 32 12.37 2.76 -12.97
N SER A 33 12.32 1.91 -14.00
CA SER A 33 11.07 1.32 -14.46
C SER A 33 10.54 0.47 -13.33
N GLY A 34 9.42 0.85 -12.76
CA GLY A 34 8.71 0.01 -11.79
C GLY A 34 8.29 -1.28 -12.50
N TYR A 35 8.58 -2.41 -11.87
CA TYR A 35 8.14 -3.71 -12.39
C TYR A 35 6.64 -3.85 -12.18
N THR A 36 5.92 -4.23 -13.22
CA THR A 36 4.47 -4.46 -13.13
C THR A 36 4.13 -5.69 -12.31
N HIS A 37 4.95 -6.76 -12.45
CA HIS A 37 4.76 -8.09 -11.86
C HIS A 37 6.13 -8.73 -11.55
N GLY A 38 6.11 -9.80 -10.74
CA GLY A 38 7.27 -10.66 -10.53
C GLY A 38 8.19 -10.24 -9.38
N LEU A 39 7.87 -9.17 -8.66
CA LEU A 39 8.59 -8.78 -7.46
C LEU A 39 7.95 -9.39 -6.20
N ASN A 40 8.78 -9.55 -5.18
CA ASN A 40 8.34 -10.06 -3.88
C ASN A 40 7.61 -9.01 -3.03
N VAL A 41 6.98 -9.51 -1.96
CA VAL A 41 6.42 -8.71 -0.88
C VAL A 41 7.39 -8.75 0.31
N ALA A 42 7.69 -7.58 0.88
CA ALA A 42 8.46 -7.47 2.09
C ALA A 42 7.53 -7.22 3.29
N PRO A 43 7.55 -8.08 4.33
CA PRO A 43 6.86 -7.79 5.58
C PRO A 43 7.57 -6.64 6.30
N ALA A 44 6.86 -5.94 7.15
CA ALA A 44 7.41 -4.85 7.94
C ALA A 44 6.86 -4.89 9.37
N PHE A 45 7.75 -4.75 10.33
CA PHE A 45 7.37 -4.45 11.69
C PHE A 45 7.26 -2.92 11.85
N GLU A 46 6.07 -2.45 12.24
CA GLU A 46 5.79 -1.01 12.38
C GLU A 46 6.06 -0.51 13.80
N GLY A 47 6.00 -1.41 14.78
CA GLY A 47 6.17 -1.10 16.18
C GLY A 47 5.16 -1.83 17.07
N TRP A 48 5.06 -1.44 18.34
CA TRP A 48 4.19 -2.07 19.31
C TRP A 48 3.45 -1.05 20.18
N GLU A 49 2.26 -1.45 20.61
CA GLU A 49 1.39 -0.69 21.51
C GLU A 49 1.20 -1.47 22.80
N ARG A 50 1.12 -0.78 23.93
CA ARG A 50 0.80 -1.38 25.21
C ARG A 50 -0.71 -1.38 25.48
N ASN A 51 -1.24 -2.52 25.85
CA ASN A 51 -2.63 -2.65 26.21
C ASN A 51 -2.88 -2.37 27.72
N PRO A 52 -4.10 -1.96 28.10
CA PRO A 52 -4.43 -1.70 29.50
C PRO A 52 -4.26 -2.91 30.45
N ASP A 53 -4.40 -4.14 29.90
CA ASP A 53 -4.22 -5.40 30.63
C ASP A 53 -2.74 -5.82 30.79
N GLY A 54 -1.81 -4.97 30.30
CA GLY A 54 -0.37 -5.21 30.35
C GLY A 54 0.19 -6.04 29.19
N SER A 55 -0.66 -6.60 28.33
CA SER A 55 -0.24 -7.24 27.08
C SER A 55 0.23 -6.20 26.05
N PHE A 56 0.80 -6.68 24.94
CA PHE A 56 1.26 -5.80 23.87
C PHE A 56 0.70 -6.25 22.54
N ASP A 57 0.41 -5.27 21.67
CA ASP A 57 0.04 -5.51 20.28
C ASP A 57 1.24 -5.20 19.37
N MET A 58 1.81 -6.23 18.75
CA MET A 58 2.83 -6.10 17.70
C MET A 58 2.14 -5.71 16.41
N VAL A 59 2.51 -4.59 15.82
CA VAL A 59 1.85 -4.00 14.65
C VAL A 59 2.67 -4.24 13.40
N PHE A 60 2.04 -4.76 12.37
CA PHE A 60 2.71 -5.12 11.13
C PHE A 60 2.07 -4.42 9.92
N GLY A 61 2.91 -4.22 8.92
CA GLY A 61 2.56 -3.80 7.59
C GLY A 61 3.36 -4.57 6.55
N PHE A 62 3.24 -4.21 5.29
CA PHE A 62 4.01 -4.83 4.22
C PHE A 62 4.29 -3.85 3.08
N PHE A 63 5.18 -4.25 2.18
CA PHE A 63 5.43 -3.55 0.94
C PHE A 63 5.44 -4.52 -0.23
N ASN A 64 4.38 -4.49 -1.03
CA ASN A 64 4.35 -5.13 -2.33
C ASN A 64 5.00 -4.20 -3.35
N ARG A 65 6.13 -4.61 -3.91
CA ARG A 65 6.94 -3.80 -4.82
C ARG A 65 6.43 -3.81 -6.25
N ASN A 66 5.46 -4.69 -6.57
CA ASN A 66 4.82 -4.72 -7.88
C ASN A 66 3.93 -3.50 -8.09
N CYS A 67 3.82 -3.04 -9.34
CA CYS A 67 2.95 -1.92 -9.68
C CYS A 67 1.49 -2.33 -9.89
N ARG A 68 1.23 -3.58 -10.30
CA ARG A 68 -0.12 -4.06 -10.64
C ARG A 68 -0.47 -5.41 -10.02
N GLU A 69 0.52 -6.23 -9.71
CA GLU A 69 0.28 -7.59 -9.22
C GLU A 69 -0.22 -7.59 -7.77
N VAL A 70 -1.43 -8.07 -7.56
CA VAL A 70 -1.91 -8.46 -6.24
C VAL A 70 -1.47 -9.89 -5.99
N LEU A 71 -0.63 -10.10 -4.98
CA LEU A 71 -0.13 -11.42 -4.64
C LEU A 71 -1.05 -12.11 -3.64
N HIS A 72 -1.36 -13.39 -3.90
CA HIS A 72 -2.01 -14.27 -2.94
C HIS A 72 -0.98 -15.23 -2.35
N ILE A 73 -0.70 -15.09 -1.05
CA ILE A 73 0.23 -15.95 -0.30
C ILE A 73 -0.56 -16.58 0.86
N PRO A 74 -1.04 -17.82 0.70
CA PRO A 74 -1.81 -18.49 1.74
C PRO A 74 -1.03 -18.65 3.04
N ILE A 75 -1.75 -18.79 4.16
CA ILE A 75 -1.16 -19.13 5.45
C ILE A 75 -0.45 -20.48 5.33
N GLY A 76 0.79 -20.55 5.75
CA GLY A 76 1.63 -21.73 5.64
C GLY A 76 3.11 -21.37 5.66
N PRO A 77 3.98 -22.23 5.09
CA PRO A 77 5.43 -21.98 5.09
C PRO A 77 5.85 -20.65 4.46
N ASP A 78 5.08 -20.20 3.45
CA ASP A 78 5.36 -18.96 2.71
C ASP A 78 4.70 -17.71 3.33
N ASN A 79 3.84 -17.87 4.35
CA ASN A 79 3.22 -16.79 5.09
C ASN A 79 2.93 -17.24 6.52
N SER A 80 3.91 -17.10 7.39
CA SER A 80 3.85 -17.62 8.76
C SER A 80 4.36 -16.61 9.79
N LEU A 81 3.81 -16.70 10.99
CA LEU A 81 4.25 -15.96 12.17
C LEU A 81 4.68 -16.93 13.27
N GLU A 82 5.91 -16.81 13.75
CA GLU A 82 6.46 -17.64 14.79
C GLU A 82 7.15 -16.79 15.89
N PRO A 83 7.05 -17.22 17.16
CA PRO A 83 6.37 -18.39 17.70
C PRO A 83 4.86 -18.23 17.85
N GLY A 84 4.17 -19.35 18.05
CA GLY A 84 2.73 -19.39 18.39
C GLY A 84 1.81 -19.87 17.28
N GLY A 85 2.37 -20.40 16.20
CA GLY A 85 1.65 -21.00 15.07
C GLY A 85 1.57 -20.06 13.86
N PRO A 86 1.37 -20.65 12.66
CA PRO A 86 1.52 -19.92 11.41
C PRO A 86 0.43 -18.85 11.20
N ASP A 87 -0.76 -19.06 11.73
CA ASP A 87 -1.88 -18.11 11.59
C ASP A 87 -2.06 -17.24 12.85
N ARG A 88 -1.80 -15.94 12.70
CA ARG A 88 -1.95 -14.95 13.76
C ARG A 88 -2.78 -13.75 13.29
N GLY A 89 -3.59 -13.90 12.25
CA GLY A 89 -4.45 -12.83 11.72
C GLY A 89 -3.86 -12.05 10.55
N GLN A 90 -2.69 -12.44 10.01
CA GLN A 90 -2.06 -11.75 8.87
C GLN A 90 -2.87 -11.87 7.58
N PRO A 91 -2.69 -10.93 6.62
CA PRO A 91 -3.34 -11.02 5.31
C PRO A 91 -2.81 -12.18 4.48
N THR A 92 -3.61 -12.61 3.48
CA THR A 92 -3.13 -13.46 2.40
C THR A 92 -3.21 -12.79 1.04
N SER A 93 -3.89 -11.64 0.94
CA SER A 93 -3.95 -10.82 -0.27
C SER A 93 -3.10 -9.58 -0.07
N PHE A 94 -2.11 -9.40 -0.94
CA PHE A 94 -1.12 -8.32 -0.85
C PHE A 94 -1.27 -7.39 -2.05
N PHE A 95 -1.94 -6.27 -1.86
CA PHE A 95 -2.12 -5.25 -2.89
C PHE A 95 -0.81 -4.49 -3.16
N PRO A 96 -0.61 -3.96 -4.39
CA PRO A 96 0.55 -3.14 -4.72
C PRO A 96 0.73 -1.95 -3.79
N GLY A 97 1.99 -1.66 -3.46
CA GLY A 97 2.35 -0.50 -2.65
C GLY A 97 2.62 -0.81 -1.18
N ARG A 98 2.69 0.24 -0.38
CA ARG A 98 3.02 0.16 1.04
C ARG A 98 1.76 0.15 1.89
N GLY A 99 1.47 -0.99 2.51
CA GLY A 99 0.47 -1.10 3.56
C GLY A 99 1.09 -0.87 4.92
N LYS A 100 0.65 0.14 5.66
CA LYS A 100 1.10 0.45 7.02
C LYS A 100 0.05 0.04 8.03
N PHE A 101 0.45 -0.41 9.21
CA PHE A 101 -0.46 -0.72 10.32
C PHE A 101 -1.63 -1.62 9.87
N ILE A 102 -1.33 -2.73 9.17
CA ILE A 102 -2.33 -3.59 8.51
C ILE A 102 -3.01 -4.53 9.49
N PHE A 103 -2.25 -5.11 10.42
CA PHE A 103 -2.77 -6.00 11.44
C PHE A 103 -1.92 -5.97 12.70
N LYS A 104 -2.48 -6.50 13.77
CA LYS A 104 -1.85 -6.57 15.09
C LYS A 104 -1.84 -8.00 15.58
N VAL A 105 -0.78 -8.36 16.26
CA VAL A 105 -0.63 -9.66 16.93
C VAL A 105 -0.42 -9.42 18.41
N ARG A 106 -1.37 -9.87 19.23
CA ARG A 106 -1.24 -9.78 20.68
C ARG A 106 -0.20 -10.76 21.21
N VAL A 107 0.68 -10.25 22.06
CA VAL A 107 1.66 -11.02 22.82
C VAL A 107 1.47 -10.76 24.32
N PRO A 108 1.81 -11.73 25.18
CA PRO A 108 1.54 -11.63 26.61
C PRO A 108 2.46 -10.62 27.34
N PRO A 109 2.13 -10.22 28.58
CA PRO A 109 2.94 -9.26 29.34
C PRO A 109 4.39 -9.71 29.59
N ASP A 110 4.61 -11.00 29.68
CA ASP A 110 5.91 -11.63 29.90
C ASP A 110 6.70 -11.96 28.62
N PHE A 111 6.27 -11.41 27.47
CA PHE A 111 6.96 -11.60 26.19
C PHE A 111 8.45 -11.21 26.22
N GLY A 112 8.81 -10.18 26.99
CA GLY A 112 10.18 -9.80 27.34
C GLY A 112 11.07 -9.50 26.15
N LYS A 113 12.18 -10.27 26.03
CA LYS A 113 13.16 -10.12 24.93
C LYS A 113 12.92 -11.06 23.75
N SER A 114 11.80 -11.77 23.75
CA SER A 114 11.43 -12.66 22.65
C SER A 114 11.19 -11.87 21.36
N GLU A 115 11.26 -12.58 20.24
CA GLU A 115 10.96 -12.02 18.92
C GLU A 115 9.74 -12.75 18.31
N LEU A 116 8.86 -12.00 17.65
CA LEU A 116 7.83 -12.54 16.79
C LEU A 116 8.25 -12.28 15.34
N VAL A 117 8.41 -13.33 14.55
CA VAL A 117 8.95 -13.26 13.20
C VAL A 117 7.87 -13.52 12.18
N TRP A 118 7.59 -12.55 11.33
CA TRP A 118 6.72 -12.74 10.17
C TRP A 118 7.57 -13.06 8.94
N THR A 119 7.34 -14.22 8.34
CA THR A 119 8.01 -14.69 7.13
C THR A 119 7.06 -14.63 5.95
N LEU A 120 7.50 -14.03 4.85
CA LEU A 120 6.81 -14.03 3.56
C LEU A 120 7.75 -14.52 2.46
N THR A 121 7.27 -15.47 1.64
CA THR A 121 7.97 -15.94 0.43
C THR A 121 7.09 -15.69 -0.79
N ALA A 122 7.60 -14.97 -1.76
CA ALA A 122 6.94 -14.72 -3.04
C ALA A 122 7.99 -14.69 -4.16
N HIS A 123 7.67 -15.28 -5.32
CA HIS A 123 8.57 -15.36 -6.46
C HIS A 123 9.97 -15.92 -6.11
N GLY A 124 10.01 -16.94 -5.23
CA GLY A 124 11.25 -17.59 -4.79
C GLY A 124 12.12 -16.75 -3.84
N LYS A 125 11.64 -15.61 -3.38
CA LYS A 125 12.36 -14.74 -2.44
C LYS A 125 11.65 -14.67 -1.10
N THR A 126 12.38 -15.01 -0.04
CA THR A 126 11.89 -14.94 1.35
C THR A 126 12.37 -13.66 2.01
N GLU A 127 11.43 -12.95 2.64
CA GLU A 127 11.68 -11.76 3.47
C GLU A 127 11.11 -11.98 4.87
N LYS A 128 11.72 -11.37 5.87
CA LYS A 128 11.31 -11.51 7.28
C LYS A 128 11.24 -10.15 7.97
N ALA A 129 10.24 -10.01 8.84
CA ALA A 129 10.14 -8.89 9.78
C ALA A 129 10.24 -9.43 11.20
N TYR A 130 11.11 -8.83 12.00
CA TYR A 130 11.38 -9.21 13.38
C TYR A 130 10.74 -8.19 14.32
N ALA A 131 9.75 -8.60 15.08
CA ALA A 131 9.02 -7.75 16.01
C ALA A 131 9.53 -7.98 17.45
N THR A 132 9.87 -6.89 18.12
CA THR A 132 10.43 -6.88 19.47
C THR A 132 9.81 -5.77 20.32
N LEU A 133 9.89 -5.87 21.64
CA LEU A 133 9.45 -4.83 22.59
C LEU A 133 10.54 -3.79 22.89
N ARG A 134 11.44 -3.51 21.94
CA ARG A 134 12.42 -2.44 22.08
C ARG A 134 11.70 -1.08 22.14
N GLN A 135 12.21 -0.18 22.98
CA GLN A 135 11.58 1.13 23.22
C GLN A 135 11.53 2.01 21.97
N GLU A 136 12.47 1.84 21.05
CA GLU A 136 12.54 2.58 19.77
C GLU A 136 11.34 2.31 18.86
N TYR A 137 10.62 1.20 19.12
CA TYR A 137 9.46 0.77 18.33
C TYR A 137 8.11 1.03 19.03
N ILE A 138 8.09 1.81 20.12
CA ILE A 138 6.82 2.19 20.75
C ILE A 138 5.99 2.99 19.76
N LEU A 139 4.74 2.56 19.61
CA LEU A 139 3.72 3.29 18.85
C LEU A 139 2.71 3.93 19.78
N ASP A 140 2.41 5.17 19.50
CA ASP A 140 1.28 5.89 20.04
C ASP A 140 0.43 6.49 18.89
N LYS A 141 -0.73 6.99 19.22
CA LYS A 141 -1.64 7.62 18.24
C LYS A 141 -0.95 8.73 17.45
N ARG A 142 -0.09 9.52 18.07
CA ARG A 142 0.62 10.63 17.43
C ARG A 142 1.61 10.11 16.37
N ILE A 143 2.39 9.07 16.71
CA ILE A 143 3.32 8.44 15.77
C ILE A 143 2.57 7.84 14.58
N ILE A 144 1.44 7.17 14.83
CA ILE A 144 0.58 6.62 13.77
C ILE A 144 0.09 7.74 12.86
N MET A 145 -0.47 8.82 13.41
CA MET A 145 -0.93 9.98 12.65
C MET A 145 0.19 10.60 11.80
N MET A 146 1.39 10.73 12.35
CA MET A 146 2.55 11.26 11.61
C MET A 146 2.94 10.37 10.42
N ASN A 147 2.81 9.06 10.54
CA ASN A 147 3.14 8.12 9.49
C ASN A 147 2.04 7.97 8.43
N GLU A 148 0.76 8.08 8.82
CA GLU A 148 -0.38 7.96 7.91
C GLU A 148 -0.70 9.25 7.17
N ALA A 149 -0.44 10.40 7.77
CA ALA A 149 -0.71 11.70 7.16
C ALA A 149 0.17 11.93 5.93
N SER A 150 -0.38 12.59 4.93
CA SER A 150 0.39 13.07 3.78
C SER A 150 1.36 14.18 4.20
N TYR A 151 2.55 14.21 3.57
CA TYR A 151 3.57 15.22 3.81
C TYR A 151 2.97 16.63 3.79
N GLY A 152 3.16 17.38 4.86
CA GLY A 152 2.70 18.76 5.00
C GLY A 152 1.31 18.93 5.65
N GLN A 153 0.64 17.89 6.12
CA GLN A 153 -0.54 18.05 6.96
C GLN A 153 -0.15 18.53 8.36
N ARG A 154 -0.99 19.37 8.98
CA ARG A 154 -0.75 19.80 10.36
C ARG A 154 -0.97 18.61 11.29
N PHE A 155 0.12 18.10 11.87
CA PHE A 155 0.07 17.22 13.02
C PHE A 155 -0.34 18.08 14.22
N GLY A 156 -1.46 17.85 14.80
CA GLY A 156 -1.71 18.52 16.05
C GLY A 156 -3.08 19.15 16.27
N GLU A 157 -4.08 18.78 15.48
CA GLU A 157 -5.44 18.88 15.99
C GLU A 157 -5.59 17.69 16.94
N GLY A 158 -5.08 17.91 18.16
CA GLY A 158 -4.70 16.89 19.14
C GLY A 158 -5.80 15.96 19.63
N ASP A 159 -7.06 16.22 19.27
CA ASP A 159 -8.22 15.46 19.72
C ASP A 159 -8.79 14.54 18.62
N ASN A 160 -8.17 14.45 17.43
CA ASN A 160 -8.61 13.55 16.38
C ASN A 160 -8.77 12.12 16.91
N GLN A 161 -9.96 11.55 16.78
CA GLN A 161 -10.29 10.19 17.19
C GLN A 161 -10.26 9.25 15.98
N TYR A 162 -10.13 7.94 16.25
CA TYR A 162 -10.31 6.94 15.21
C TYR A 162 -11.74 6.97 14.69
N PRO A 163 -11.96 6.97 13.36
CA PRO A 163 -13.30 6.85 12.81
C PRO A 163 -14.02 5.63 13.39
N VAL A 164 -15.30 5.75 13.67
CA VAL A 164 -16.14 4.65 14.11
C VAL A 164 -16.60 3.85 12.90
N LEU A 165 -16.44 2.53 12.93
CA LEU A 165 -16.82 1.62 11.85
C LEU A 165 -17.58 0.43 12.40
N THR A 166 -18.75 0.16 11.85
CA THR A 166 -19.55 -1.03 12.12
C THR A 166 -19.86 -1.78 10.85
N VAL A 167 -19.97 -3.11 10.95
CA VAL A 167 -20.36 -3.99 9.84
C VAL A 167 -21.65 -4.73 10.22
N ASP A 168 -22.43 -5.09 9.23
CA ASP A 168 -23.63 -5.87 9.44
C ASP A 168 -23.25 -7.36 9.63
N GLY A 169 -22.81 -7.70 10.87
CA GLY A 169 -22.33 -9.00 11.31
C GLY A 169 -20.92 -9.34 10.77
N ASP A 170 -20.24 -10.21 11.49
CA ASP A 170 -18.83 -10.59 11.31
C ASP A 170 -18.64 -11.91 10.53
N THR A 171 -19.72 -12.64 10.28
CA THR A 171 -19.72 -13.90 9.51
C THR A 171 -20.84 -13.95 8.51
N ARG A 172 -20.57 -14.57 7.35
CA ARG A 172 -21.56 -14.79 6.26
C ARG A 172 -21.37 -16.16 5.64
N ARG A 173 -22.44 -16.66 5.05
CA ARG A 173 -22.42 -17.86 4.21
C ARG A 173 -23.10 -17.56 2.89
N VAL A 174 -22.53 -18.07 1.79
CA VAL A 174 -23.06 -17.92 0.45
C VAL A 174 -22.65 -19.13 -0.38
N LYS A 175 -23.39 -19.44 -1.44
CA LYS A 175 -22.98 -20.45 -2.41
C LYS A 175 -22.09 -19.86 -3.50
N VAL A 176 -21.28 -20.72 -4.08
CA VAL A 176 -20.47 -20.35 -5.26
C VAL A 176 -21.37 -19.73 -6.33
N GLY A 177 -20.94 -18.62 -6.91
CA GLY A 177 -21.63 -17.91 -7.97
C GLY A 177 -22.78 -17.02 -7.51
N GLU A 178 -23.20 -17.07 -6.24
CA GLU A 178 -24.22 -16.18 -5.72
C GLU A 178 -23.62 -14.84 -5.25
N PRO A 179 -24.21 -13.69 -5.64
CA PRO A 179 -23.75 -12.39 -5.17
C PRO A 179 -24.06 -12.19 -3.68
N LEU A 180 -23.09 -11.74 -2.90
CA LEU A 180 -23.22 -11.47 -1.48
C LEU A 180 -23.11 -9.97 -1.20
N ARG A 181 -24.19 -9.33 -0.76
CA ARG A 181 -24.12 -7.92 -0.36
C ARG A 181 -23.58 -7.79 1.06
N LEU A 182 -22.47 -7.04 1.19
CA LEU A 182 -21.88 -6.63 2.46
C LEU A 182 -22.12 -5.14 2.66
N SER A 183 -22.44 -4.74 3.89
CA SER A 183 -22.73 -3.36 4.28
C SER A 183 -21.92 -2.96 5.52
N ALA A 184 -21.47 -1.72 5.53
CA ALA A 184 -20.81 -1.10 6.66
C ALA A 184 -21.29 0.33 6.84
N SER A 185 -21.24 0.81 8.08
CA SER A 185 -21.55 2.21 8.45
C SER A 185 -20.35 2.81 9.16
N ALA A 186 -20.06 4.08 8.86
CA ALA A 186 -18.97 4.81 9.47
C ALA A 186 -19.39 6.23 9.84
N SER A 187 -18.77 6.74 10.91
CA SER A 187 -18.84 8.15 11.35
C SER A 187 -17.49 8.61 11.88
N ASP A 188 -17.32 9.91 12.01
CA ASP A 188 -16.06 10.53 12.38
C ASP A 188 -16.30 11.84 13.12
N ASP A 189 -15.30 12.33 13.85
CA ASP A 189 -15.34 13.62 14.55
C ASP A 189 -15.12 14.84 13.63
N GLY A 190 -14.79 14.61 12.36
CA GLY A 190 -14.51 15.64 11.37
C GLY A 190 -13.07 16.16 11.37
N LEU A 191 -12.19 15.57 12.16
CA LEU A 191 -10.78 15.90 12.25
C LEU A 191 -9.92 14.90 11.43
N PRO A 192 -8.70 15.30 11.00
CA PRO A 192 -8.19 16.66 10.97
C PRO A 192 -8.85 17.50 9.86
N HIS A 193 -9.04 18.79 10.11
CA HIS A 193 -9.62 19.68 9.11
C HIS A 193 -8.79 19.76 7.82
N PRO A 194 -9.44 19.91 6.66
CA PRO A 194 -8.72 20.13 5.40
C PRO A 194 -7.89 21.41 5.47
N ARG A 195 -6.68 21.36 4.91
CA ARG A 195 -5.89 22.58 4.73
C ARG A 195 -6.64 23.58 3.85
N LYS A 196 -6.63 24.84 4.25
CA LYS A 196 -7.22 25.97 3.47
C LYS A 196 -6.21 26.59 2.49
N ASP A 197 -5.17 25.89 2.07
CA ASP A 197 -4.19 26.44 1.12
C ASP A 197 -4.76 26.41 -0.30
N ARG A 198 -4.52 27.45 -1.07
CA ARG A 198 -5.04 27.62 -2.45
C ARG A 198 -4.63 26.51 -3.42
N ASN A 199 -3.60 25.71 -3.10
CA ASN A 199 -3.08 24.62 -3.93
C ASN A 199 -3.36 23.23 -3.33
N SER A 200 -4.16 23.14 -2.29
CA SER A 200 -4.47 21.86 -1.66
C SER A 200 -5.57 21.15 -2.44
N THR A 201 -5.20 20.21 -3.29
CA THR A 201 -6.09 19.14 -3.75
C THR A 201 -6.35 18.17 -2.61
N SER A 202 -6.92 18.66 -1.52
CA SER A 202 -7.33 17.81 -0.40
C SER A 202 -8.41 16.87 -0.91
N GLY A 203 -8.10 15.59 -0.98
CA GLY A 203 -9.09 14.56 -1.22
C GLY A 203 -10.21 14.59 -0.16
N PRO A 204 -11.23 13.72 -0.27
CA PRO A 204 -12.34 13.67 0.67
C PRO A 204 -11.85 13.56 2.11
N ALA A 205 -12.61 14.10 3.05
CA ALA A 205 -12.30 14.08 4.49
C ALA A 205 -12.22 12.63 4.99
N LEU A 206 -13.24 11.85 4.63
CA LEU A 206 -13.31 10.43 4.90
C LEU A 206 -13.32 9.64 3.60
N VAL A 207 -12.53 8.59 3.56
CA VAL A 207 -12.58 7.55 2.53
C VAL A 207 -13.00 6.24 3.15
N ALA A 208 -13.81 5.47 2.45
CA ALA A 208 -14.30 4.20 2.93
C ALA A 208 -14.40 3.19 1.78
N GLY A 209 -14.22 1.92 2.11
CA GLY A 209 -14.38 0.87 1.10
C GLY A 209 -14.19 -0.51 1.70
N TRP A 210 -14.45 -1.51 0.85
CA TRP A 210 -14.25 -2.91 1.14
C TRP A 210 -13.14 -3.47 0.26
N PHE A 211 -12.37 -4.41 0.77
CA PHE A 211 -11.37 -5.13 -0.01
C PHE A 211 -11.18 -6.56 0.49
N LEU A 212 -10.62 -7.40 -0.36
CA LEU A 212 -10.27 -8.77 0.00
C LEU A 212 -9.02 -8.76 0.87
N TYR A 213 -9.14 -9.21 2.11
CA TYR A 213 -8.04 -9.31 3.06
C TYR A 213 -7.40 -10.70 3.05
N ARG A 214 -8.25 -11.75 2.94
CA ARG A 214 -7.81 -13.14 2.81
C ARG A 214 -8.57 -13.84 1.69
N GLY A 215 -7.85 -14.55 0.86
CA GLY A 215 -8.31 -15.26 -0.32
C GLY A 215 -7.55 -14.82 -1.57
N SER A 216 -7.77 -15.49 -2.70
CA SER A 216 -7.27 -15.07 -4.00
C SER A 216 -8.22 -14.07 -4.63
N LEU A 217 -7.70 -12.98 -5.18
CA LEU A 217 -8.51 -12.01 -5.93
C LEU A 217 -9.07 -12.60 -7.24
N GLU A 218 -8.39 -13.63 -7.79
CA GLU A 218 -8.85 -14.34 -8.98
C GLU A 218 -10.15 -15.12 -8.75
N ASP A 219 -10.41 -15.52 -7.49
CA ASP A 219 -11.59 -16.26 -7.09
C ASP A 219 -12.80 -15.36 -6.78
N VAL A 220 -12.65 -14.03 -6.85
CA VAL A 220 -13.68 -13.08 -6.41
C VAL A 220 -13.95 -12.04 -7.49
N ALA A 221 -15.17 -12.04 -8.03
CA ALA A 221 -15.67 -10.99 -8.90
C ALA A 221 -16.36 -9.89 -8.09
N PHE A 222 -16.14 -8.64 -8.46
CA PHE A 222 -16.75 -7.47 -7.84
C PHE A 222 -17.68 -6.75 -8.82
N ASP A 223 -18.76 -6.17 -8.30
CA ASP A 223 -19.75 -5.41 -9.07
C ASP A 223 -19.21 -4.08 -9.65
N ARG A 224 -18.02 -3.67 -9.23
CA ARG A 224 -17.31 -2.48 -9.68
C ARG A 224 -15.80 -2.69 -9.61
N GLU A 225 -15.03 -1.76 -10.19
CA GLU A 225 -13.58 -1.80 -10.03
C GLU A 225 -13.21 -1.87 -8.54
N HIS A 226 -12.47 -2.90 -8.19
CA HIS A 226 -12.06 -3.16 -6.81
C HIS A 226 -10.84 -2.30 -6.46
N VAL A 227 -11.10 -1.26 -5.67
CA VAL A 227 -10.07 -0.36 -5.17
C VAL A 227 -9.84 -0.63 -3.70
N ASN A 228 -8.60 -0.98 -3.35
CA ASN A 228 -8.24 -1.05 -1.93
C ASN A 228 -8.08 0.37 -1.37
N PRO A 229 -8.95 0.81 -0.45
CA PRO A 229 -8.94 2.18 0.08
C PRO A 229 -7.73 2.50 0.96
N ASP A 230 -6.97 1.48 1.40
CA ASP A 230 -5.78 1.65 2.24
C ASP A 230 -4.54 2.00 1.42
N PHE A 231 -4.51 1.64 0.14
CA PHE A 231 -3.35 1.85 -0.69
C PHE A 231 -3.47 3.13 -1.50
N ARG A 232 -2.72 4.13 -1.14
CA ARG A 232 -2.52 5.35 -1.94
C ARG A 232 -1.55 5.02 -3.06
N THR A 233 -2.05 4.53 -4.18
CA THR A 233 -1.22 4.21 -5.33
C THR A 233 -0.91 5.47 -6.13
N ARG A 234 0.01 6.27 -5.66
CA ARG A 234 0.81 7.11 -6.52
C ARG A 234 2.27 6.75 -6.30
N ASP A 235 2.61 5.53 -6.65
CA ASP A 235 4.01 5.20 -6.80
C ASP A 235 4.46 5.79 -8.14
N THR A 236 5.19 6.92 -8.07
CA THR A 236 5.74 7.59 -9.24
C THR A 236 6.72 6.72 -10.02
N ARG A 237 7.11 5.57 -9.46
CA ARG A 237 7.93 4.54 -10.10
C ARG A 237 7.12 3.64 -11.03
N CYS A 238 5.80 3.73 -11.00
CA CYS A 238 4.88 2.96 -11.84
C CYS A 238 4.35 3.85 -12.98
N PRO A 239 5.07 3.94 -14.11
CA PRO A 239 4.77 4.92 -15.17
C PRO A 239 3.39 4.73 -15.82
N ASP A 240 2.87 3.50 -15.78
CA ASP A 240 1.55 3.15 -16.31
C ASP A 240 0.48 2.98 -15.22
N ALA A 241 0.79 3.36 -13.98
CA ALA A 241 -0.25 3.42 -12.98
C ALA A 241 -1.26 4.46 -13.46
N SER A 242 -2.36 4.02 -14.05
CA SER A 242 -3.59 4.81 -14.07
C SER A 242 -3.68 5.49 -12.72
N PRO A 243 -4.01 6.79 -12.66
CA PRO A 243 -4.24 7.40 -11.36
C PRO A 243 -5.18 6.43 -10.63
N ALA A 244 -4.65 5.76 -9.62
CA ALA A 244 -5.43 4.77 -8.89
C ALA A 244 -6.74 5.44 -8.59
N ALA A 245 -7.82 4.77 -8.91
CA ALA A 245 -9.14 5.30 -8.63
C ALA A 245 -9.09 5.78 -7.19
N ALA A 246 -9.26 7.07 -6.99
CA ALA A 246 -9.16 7.65 -5.66
C ALA A 246 -10.10 6.86 -4.76
N ALA A 247 -9.63 6.44 -3.59
CA ALA A 247 -10.48 5.72 -2.66
C ALA A 247 -11.79 6.50 -2.49
N PRO A 248 -12.95 5.84 -2.63
CA PRO A 248 -14.23 6.51 -2.67
C PRO A 248 -14.47 7.29 -1.38
N ALA A 249 -14.98 8.50 -1.52
CA ALA A 249 -15.45 9.27 -0.38
C ALA A 249 -16.55 8.49 0.34
N LEU A 250 -16.58 8.58 1.67
CA LEU A 250 -17.71 8.05 2.43
C LEU A 250 -19.00 8.77 1.97
N PRO A 251 -20.07 8.04 1.58
CA PRO A 251 -21.34 8.66 1.23
C PRO A 251 -21.93 9.49 2.39
N PRO A 252 -22.73 10.53 2.11
CA PRO A 252 -23.38 11.34 3.16
C PRO A 252 -24.25 10.53 4.11
N SER A 253 -24.79 9.39 3.68
CA SER A 253 -25.53 8.46 4.54
C SER A 253 -24.67 7.77 5.61
N GLY A 254 -23.33 7.88 5.49
CA GLY A 254 -22.40 7.13 6.34
C GLY A 254 -22.33 5.63 6.01
N THR A 255 -23.09 5.14 5.04
CA THR A 255 -23.16 3.71 4.69
C THR A 255 -22.52 3.43 3.34
N PHE A 256 -21.73 2.35 3.26
CA PHE A 256 -21.08 1.90 2.03
C PHE A 256 -21.17 0.38 1.89
N THR A 257 -21.27 -0.09 0.66
CA THR A 257 -21.54 -1.51 0.34
C THR A 257 -20.61 -2.03 -0.74
N VAL A 258 -20.47 -3.36 -0.78
CA VAL A 258 -19.84 -4.10 -1.86
C VAL A 258 -20.65 -5.37 -2.11
N THR A 259 -20.65 -5.87 -3.35
CA THR A 259 -21.35 -7.09 -3.72
C THR A 259 -20.37 -8.04 -4.42
N PRO A 260 -19.50 -8.76 -3.64
CA PRO A 260 -18.62 -9.77 -4.21
C PRO A 260 -19.43 -11.02 -4.63
N THR A 261 -18.93 -11.68 -5.68
CA THR A 261 -19.35 -13.03 -6.09
C THR A 261 -18.13 -13.92 -6.04
N PHE A 262 -18.22 -15.02 -5.28
CA PHE A 262 -17.11 -15.94 -5.09
C PHE A 262 -17.25 -17.11 -6.06
N ASN A 263 -16.19 -17.40 -6.81
CA ASN A 263 -16.19 -18.40 -7.87
C ASN A 263 -15.68 -19.77 -7.39
N GLU A 264 -15.03 -19.82 -6.22
CA GLU A 264 -14.49 -21.05 -5.63
C GLU A 264 -14.97 -21.22 -4.19
N PRO A 265 -15.24 -22.48 -3.75
CA PRO A 265 -15.56 -22.76 -2.35
C PRO A 265 -14.36 -22.47 -1.46
N GLY A 266 -14.60 -21.97 -0.26
CA GLY A 266 -13.53 -21.67 0.66
C GLY A 266 -13.92 -20.72 1.78
N THR A 267 -12.93 -20.26 2.52
CA THR A 267 -13.10 -19.24 3.53
C THR A 267 -12.34 -17.99 3.12
N TYR A 268 -13.05 -16.91 2.99
CA TYR A 268 -12.53 -15.60 2.62
C TYR A 268 -12.71 -14.61 3.75
N VAL A 269 -11.88 -13.56 3.79
CA VAL A 269 -12.09 -12.44 4.69
C VAL A 269 -12.17 -11.16 3.88
N MET A 270 -13.36 -10.54 3.93
CA MET A 270 -13.60 -9.21 3.41
C MET A 270 -13.36 -8.19 4.53
N ARG A 271 -12.55 -7.17 4.25
CA ARG A 271 -12.25 -6.10 5.21
C ARG A 271 -12.92 -4.80 4.79
N ALA A 272 -13.76 -4.26 5.67
CA ALA A 272 -14.21 -2.86 5.60
C ALA A 272 -13.15 -1.96 6.20
N LEU A 273 -12.93 -0.81 5.58
CA LEU A 273 -12.03 0.22 6.06
C LEU A 273 -12.69 1.58 5.95
N VAL A 274 -12.53 2.38 6.97
CA VAL A 274 -12.75 3.84 6.93
C VAL A 274 -11.49 4.53 7.41
N ARG A 275 -11.13 5.61 6.74
CA ARG A 275 -9.97 6.42 7.07
C ARG A 275 -10.29 7.89 6.92
N ASP A 276 -9.92 8.67 7.92
CA ASP A 276 -9.74 10.10 7.82
C ASP A 276 -8.36 10.40 7.17
N ARG A 277 -7.83 11.56 7.34
CA ARG A 277 -6.52 11.93 6.78
C ARG A 277 -5.32 11.39 7.56
N ALA A 278 -5.56 10.87 8.78
CA ALA A 278 -4.51 10.56 9.74
C ALA A 278 -4.70 9.23 10.48
N LEU A 279 -5.93 8.78 10.64
CA LEU A 279 -6.28 7.57 11.36
C LEU A 279 -7.19 6.67 10.52
N LYS A 280 -7.19 5.36 10.81
CA LYS A 280 -8.04 4.39 10.12
C LYS A 280 -8.61 3.36 11.08
N THR A 281 -9.79 2.89 10.77
CA THR A 281 -10.45 1.78 11.46
C THR A 281 -10.84 0.71 10.45
N THR A 282 -10.65 -0.55 10.82
CA THR A 282 -11.00 -1.71 10.00
C THR A 282 -11.93 -2.65 10.73
N ARG A 283 -12.78 -3.39 9.98
CA ARG A 283 -13.60 -4.50 10.46
C ARG A 283 -13.59 -5.61 9.43
N ASP A 284 -13.49 -6.82 9.91
CA ASP A 284 -13.41 -8.02 9.07
C ASP A 284 -14.75 -8.76 9.08
N VAL A 285 -15.11 -9.29 7.93
CA VAL A 285 -16.23 -10.21 7.75
C VAL A 285 -15.70 -11.49 7.14
N THR A 286 -15.85 -12.60 7.87
CA THR A 286 -15.49 -13.93 7.38
C THR A 286 -16.62 -14.47 6.52
N VAL A 287 -16.31 -14.87 5.29
CA VAL A 287 -17.27 -15.44 4.34
C VAL A 287 -16.94 -16.90 4.09
N THR A 288 -17.86 -17.79 4.43
CA THR A 288 -17.78 -19.21 4.09
C THR A 288 -18.56 -19.45 2.80
N VAL A 289 -17.87 -19.85 1.75
CA VAL A 289 -18.43 -20.15 0.44
C VAL A 289 -18.58 -21.67 0.31
N THR A 290 -19.81 -22.12 0.05
CA THR A 290 -20.14 -23.55 -0.12
C THR A 290 -20.51 -23.85 -1.57
N LYS A 291 -20.45 -25.12 -1.96
CA LYS A 291 -20.90 -25.60 -3.27
C LYS A 291 -22.39 -25.43 -3.43
#